data_33dcbe61ebe9c8764aebd37945d7ba29
#
_entry.id   33dcbe61ebe9c8764aebd37945d7ba29
#
_cell.length_a   1.000
_cell.length_b   1.000
_cell.length_c   1.000
_cell.angle_alpha   90.00
_cell.angle_beta   90.00
_cell.angle_gamma   90.00
#
_symmetry.space_group_name_H-M   'P 1'
#
loop_
_entity.id
_entity.type
_entity.pdbx_description
1 polymer ?
#
loop_
_entity_poly.entity_id
_entity_poly.type
_entity_poly.pdbx_seq_one_letter_code
_entity_poly.pdbx_strand_id
1 'polypeptide(L)'
;MIITNIIQNKRFKNYYDIYIDDEYLFFVTYKELKFLKLKENDLLSEEILHKIYRDYVYPRAKNRAFRLLQRRDMPKKEIIKKLKDTGYNQYIINKVVEFLEEYNFIDDRKYTEKYINYNETKKSLKQINIELIRKGISKDIVEEFADYTEICEEDIAYNLIYKKYKNLDTIDNKIKRRMISYLMRKGYNYGLISKVINQFIQNEKLTNT
;
A
#
# COMPACT_ATOMS: atom_id res chain seq x y z
N MET A 1 12.60 -33.47 -11.68
CA MET A 1 13.15 -32.13 -11.47
C MET A 1 14.55 -32.27 -10.87
N ILE A 2 15.52 -31.52 -11.38
CA ILE A 2 16.92 -31.59 -10.91
C ILE A 2 17.29 -30.25 -10.27
N ILE A 3 17.95 -30.27 -9.10
CA ILE A 3 18.50 -29.07 -8.50
C ILE A 3 19.73 -28.67 -9.33
N THR A 4 19.61 -27.63 -10.16
CA THR A 4 20.70 -27.22 -11.06
C THR A 4 21.69 -26.28 -10.36
N ASN A 5 21.23 -25.39 -9.48
CA ASN A 5 22.10 -24.46 -8.77
C ASN A 5 21.61 -24.18 -7.34
N ILE A 6 22.55 -24.00 -6.42
CA ILE A 6 22.32 -23.53 -5.04
C ILE A 6 23.22 -22.32 -4.81
N ILE A 7 22.65 -21.12 -4.91
CA ILE A 7 23.41 -19.86 -4.89
C ILE A 7 23.10 -19.07 -3.59
N GLN A 8 24.16 -18.64 -2.89
CA GLN A 8 23.96 -17.76 -1.73
C GLN A 8 23.29 -16.46 -2.17
N ASN A 9 22.19 -16.11 -1.50
CA ASN A 9 21.43 -14.91 -1.85
C ASN A 9 22.26 -13.64 -1.63
N LYS A 10 22.35 -12.78 -2.65
CA LYS A 10 23.18 -11.56 -2.61
C LYS A 10 22.68 -10.54 -1.57
N ARG A 11 21.38 -10.50 -1.29
CA ARG A 11 20.74 -9.55 -0.36
C ARG A 11 20.72 -10.06 1.08
N PHE A 12 20.53 -11.36 1.25
CA PHE A 12 20.38 -11.98 2.56
C PHE A 12 21.37 -13.14 2.71
N LYS A 13 22.54 -12.88 3.30
CA LYS A 13 23.67 -13.82 3.41
C LYS A 13 23.34 -15.19 4.04
N ASN A 14 22.27 -15.28 4.83
CA ASN A 14 21.84 -16.53 5.46
C ASN A 14 20.86 -17.35 4.61
N TYR A 15 20.52 -16.88 3.42
CA TYR A 15 19.61 -17.56 2.50
C TYR A 15 20.34 -18.06 1.27
N TYR A 16 19.84 -19.16 0.72
CA TYR A 16 20.32 -19.82 -0.47
C TYR A 16 19.16 -19.95 -1.45
N ASP A 17 19.35 -19.43 -2.64
CA ASP A 17 18.39 -19.50 -3.74
C ASP A 17 18.56 -20.85 -4.43
N ILE A 18 17.44 -21.58 -4.58
CA ILE A 18 17.38 -22.91 -5.17
C ILE A 18 16.84 -22.80 -6.58
N TYR A 19 17.61 -23.28 -7.53
CA TYR A 19 17.26 -23.37 -8.93
C TYR A 19 16.99 -24.83 -9.28
N ILE A 20 15.88 -25.08 -9.97
CA ILE A 20 15.47 -26.39 -10.43
C ILE A 20 15.25 -26.30 -11.93
N ASP A 21 15.87 -27.19 -12.69
CA ASP A 21 15.84 -27.20 -14.15
C ASP A 21 16.15 -25.80 -14.73
N ASP A 22 17.18 -25.13 -14.16
CA ASP A 22 17.68 -23.79 -14.45
C ASP A 22 16.75 -22.61 -14.12
N GLU A 23 15.58 -22.86 -13.50
CA GLU A 23 14.66 -21.83 -13.06
C GLU A 23 14.72 -21.62 -11.54
N TYR A 24 14.72 -20.35 -11.12
CA TYR A 24 14.59 -20.01 -9.70
C TYR A 24 13.24 -20.47 -9.16
N LEU A 25 13.24 -21.25 -8.07
CA LEU A 25 11.99 -21.78 -7.54
C LEU A 25 11.69 -21.29 -6.12
N PHE A 26 12.64 -21.32 -5.20
CA PHE A 26 12.48 -20.89 -3.81
C PHE A 26 13.84 -20.64 -3.15
N PHE A 27 13.80 -20.13 -1.94
CA PHE A 27 15.00 -19.99 -1.11
C PHE A 27 14.84 -20.70 0.24
N VAL A 28 15.97 -21.12 0.80
CA VAL A 28 16.06 -21.74 2.13
C VAL A 28 17.12 -21.05 2.96
N THR A 29 17.05 -21.20 4.28
CA THR A 29 18.14 -20.78 5.17
C THR A 29 19.28 -21.80 5.12
N TYR A 30 20.49 -21.39 5.54
CA TYR A 30 21.63 -22.31 5.65
C TYR A 30 21.32 -23.53 6.54
N LYS A 31 20.57 -23.33 7.63
CA LYS A 31 20.18 -24.43 8.52
C LYS A 31 19.23 -25.43 7.81
N GLU A 32 18.24 -24.90 7.07
CA GLU A 32 17.32 -25.72 6.29
C GLU A 32 18.03 -26.46 5.15
N LEU A 33 18.95 -25.78 4.45
CA LEU A 33 19.75 -26.40 3.40
C LEU A 33 20.51 -27.63 3.92
N LYS A 34 21.17 -27.49 5.08
CA LYS A 34 21.88 -28.62 5.73
C LYS A 34 20.92 -29.70 6.24
N PHE A 35 19.81 -29.30 6.87
CA PHE A 35 18.85 -30.26 7.42
C PHE A 35 18.18 -31.09 6.32
N LEU A 36 17.80 -30.43 5.21
CA LEU A 36 17.19 -31.06 4.04
C LEU A 36 18.21 -31.80 3.18
N LYS A 37 19.50 -31.63 3.45
CA LYS A 37 20.64 -32.24 2.70
C LYS A 37 20.57 -31.96 1.19
N LEU A 38 20.02 -30.79 0.78
CA LEU A 38 19.92 -30.44 -0.63
C LEU A 38 21.31 -30.20 -1.23
N LYS A 39 21.55 -30.77 -2.41
CA LYS A 39 22.81 -30.62 -3.16
C LYS A 39 22.49 -30.36 -4.64
N GLU A 40 23.39 -29.71 -5.32
CA GLU A 40 23.35 -29.60 -6.77
C GLU A 40 23.43 -30.99 -7.41
N ASN A 41 22.70 -31.17 -8.49
CA ASN A 41 22.46 -32.40 -9.23
C ASN A 41 21.60 -33.45 -8.51
N ASP A 42 21.04 -33.16 -7.33
CA ASP A 42 20.07 -34.05 -6.70
C ASP A 42 18.73 -34.04 -7.47
N LEU A 43 18.12 -35.25 -7.56
CA LEU A 43 16.77 -35.41 -8.06
C LEU A 43 15.78 -35.03 -6.96
N LEU A 44 14.93 -34.03 -7.22
CA LEU A 44 13.87 -33.62 -6.33
C LEU A 44 12.52 -34.16 -6.84
N SER A 45 11.86 -34.99 -6.07
CA SER A 45 10.48 -35.41 -6.38
C SER A 45 9.48 -34.28 -6.05
N GLU A 46 8.32 -34.30 -6.69
CA GLU A 46 7.23 -33.37 -6.38
C GLU A 46 6.80 -33.48 -4.92
N GLU A 47 6.78 -34.68 -4.37
CA GLU A 47 6.42 -34.93 -2.97
C GLU A 47 7.37 -34.23 -2.00
N ILE A 48 8.68 -34.30 -2.25
CA ILE A 48 9.69 -33.61 -1.45
C ILE A 48 9.55 -32.09 -1.61
N LEU A 49 9.30 -31.60 -2.81
CA LEU A 49 9.08 -30.17 -3.04
C LEU A 49 7.83 -29.68 -2.30
N HIS A 50 6.74 -30.41 -2.35
CA HIS A 50 5.53 -30.08 -1.60
C HIS A 50 5.77 -30.05 -0.08
N LYS A 51 6.57 -30.99 0.44
CA LYS A 51 6.96 -31.01 1.85
C LYS A 51 7.80 -29.77 2.20
N ILE A 52 8.78 -29.42 1.38
CA ILE A 52 9.60 -28.21 1.59
C ILE A 52 8.71 -26.95 1.61
N TYR A 53 7.77 -26.85 0.68
CA TYR A 53 6.84 -25.72 0.64
C TYR A 53 5.97 -25.66 1.89
N ARG A 54 5.35 -26.78 2.29
CA ARG A 54 4.44 -26.85 3.44
C ARG A 54 5.16 -26.56 4.75
N ASP A 55 6.34 -27.14 4.95
CA ASP A 55 6.98 -27.16 6.27
C ASP A 55 7.96 -25.97 6.48
N TYR A 56 8.46 -25.36 5.39
CA TYR A 56 9.49 -24.31 5.48
C TYR A 56 9.12 -23.02 4.75
N VAL A 57 8.77 -23.09 3.47
CA VAL A 57 8.64 -21.86 2.65
C VAL A 57 7.36 -21.13 2.97
N TYR A 58 6.22 -21.82 3.01
CA TYR A 58 4.91 -21.23 3.30
C TYR A 58 4.81 -20.64 4.72
N PRO A 59 5.20 -21.34 5.81
CA PRO A 59 5.17 -20.76 7.14
C PRO A 59 6.04 -19.52 7.28
N ARG A 60 7.20 -19.50 6.63
CA ARG A 60 8.08 -18.33 6.60
C ARG A 60 7.47 -17.15 5.86
N ALA A 61 6.84 -17.39 4.70
CA ALA A 61 6.14 -16.36 3.93
C ALA A 61 4.95 -15.80 4.72
N LYS A 62 4.16 -16.67 5.38
CA LYS A 62 3.06 -16.28 6.25
C LYS A 62 3.55 -15.42 7.43
N ASN A 63 4.59 -15.84 8.11
CA ASN A 63 5.20 -15.05 9.19
C ASN A 63 5.74 -13.70 8.71
N ARG A 64 6.28 -13.65 7.49
CA ARG A 64 6.71 -12.39 6.87
C ARG A 64 5.53 -11.44 6.66
N ALA A 65 4.41 -11.95 6.14
CA ALA A 65 3.19 -11.17 5.94
C ALA A 65 2.63 -10.65 7.28
N PHE A 66 2.55 -11.48 8.31
CA PHE A 66 2.12 -11.05 9.64
C PHE A 66 2.99 -9.94 10.22
N ARG A 67 4.31 -10.04 10.12
CA ARG A 67 5.21 -8.96 10.58
C ARG A 67 5.02 -7.65 9.84
N LEU A 68 4.58 -7.70 8.58
CA LEU A 68 4.23 -6.50 7.81
C LEU A 68 2.92 -5.89 8.33
N LEU A 69 1.89 -6.71 8.51
CA LEU A 69 0.57 -6.29 8.98
C LEU A 69 0.56 -5.81 10.44
N GLN A 70 1.43 -6.36 11.30
CA GLN A 70 1.62 -5.85 12.67
C GLN A 70 2.10 -4.40 12.74
N ARG A 71 2.77 -3.91 11.69
CA ARG A 71 3.27 -2.53 11.65
C ARG A 71 2.21 -1.53 11.21
N ARG A 72 1.38 -1.91 10.26
CA ARG A 72 0.26 -1.12 9.74
C ARG A 72 -0.63 -1.96 8.83
N ASP A 73 -1.86 -1.53 8.66
CA ASP A 73 -2.73 -2.08 7.61
C ASP A 73 -2.10 -1.88 6.22
N MET A 74 -2.24 -2.88 5.37
CA MET A 74 -1.73 -2.87 3.99
C MET A 74 -2.76 -3.46 3.05
N PRO A 75 -2.96 -2.88 1.85
CA PRO A 75 -3.78 -3.49 0.82
C PRO A 75 -3.13 -4.76 0.26
N LYS A 76 -3.97 -5.67 -0.27
CA LYS A 76 -3.57 -6.94 -0.87
C LYS A 76 -2.37 -6.83 -1.81
N LYS A 77 -2.43 -5.87 -2.75
CA LYS A 77 -1.37 -5.66 -3.75
C LYS A 77 -0.02 -5.29 -3.13
N GLU A 78 -0.03 -4.55 -2.01
CA GLU A 78 1.20 -4.19 -1.32
C GLU A 78 1.83 -5.41 -0.63
N ILE A 79 1.04 -6.29 -0.02
CA ILE A 79 1.51 -7.55 0.57
C ILE A 79 2.13 -8.44 -0.50
N ILE A 80 1.43 -8.63 -1.65
CA ILE A 80 1.95 -9.39 -2.79
C ILE A 80 3.31 -8.85 -3.23
N LYS A 81 3.41 -7.53 -3.43
CA LYS A 81 4.66 -6.89 -3.82
C LYS A 81 5.78 -7.15 -2.80
N LYS A 82 5.51 -6.97 -1.51
CA LYS A 82 6.50 -7.19 -0.44
C LYS A 82 6.97 -8.63 -0.36
N LEU A 83 6.10 -9.59 -0.56
CA LEU A 83 6.47 -11.02 -0.61
C LEU A 83 7.30 -11.31 -1.87
N LYS A 84 6.90 -10.79 -3.04
CA LYS A 84 7.65 -10.93 -4.29
C LYS A 84 9.05 -10.31 -4.18
N ASP A 85 9.17 -9.10 -3.62
CA ASP A 85 10.44 -8.42 -3.39
C ASP A 85 11.36 -9.18 -2.41
N THR A 86 10.80 -10.09 -1.59
CA THR A 86 11.55 -10.96 -0.68
C THR A 86 12.06 -12.22 -1.39
N GLY A 87 11.50 -12.57 -2.56
CA GLY A 87 11.88 -13.73 -3.37
C GLY A 87 10.90 -14.90 -3.30
N TYR A 88 9.71 -14.74 -2.70
CA TYR A 88 8.72 -15.80 -2.75
C TYR A 88 8.12 -15.93 -4.16
N ASN A 89 7.98 -17.17 -4.64
CA ASN A 89 7.34 -17.44 -5.93
C ASN A 89 5.83 -17.21 -5.88
N GLN A 90 5.20 -17.12 -7.05
CA GLN A 90 3.78 -16.78 -7.17
C GLN A 90 2.86 -17.80 -6.49
N TYR A 91 3.20 -19.09 -6.52
CA TYR A 91 2.41 -20.14 -5.87
C TYR A 91 2.33 -19.92 -4.35
N ILE A 92 3.45 -19.67 -3.70
CA ILE A 92 3.51 -19.41 -2.24
C ILE A 92 2.80 -18.09 -1.90
N ILE A 93 2.99 -17.05 -2.72
CA ILE A 93 2.32 -15.75 -2.53
C ILE A 93 0.80 -15.93 -2.57
N ASN A 94 0.28 -16.63 -3.58
CA ASN A 94 -1.16 -16.87 -3.72
C ASN A 94 -1.72 -17.60 -2.49
N LYS A 95 -1.06 -18.66 -2.03
CA LYS A 95 -1.48 -19.40 -0.83
C LYS A 95 -1.48 -18.54 0.44
N VAL A 96 -0.49 -17.67 0.60
CA VAL A 96 -0.45 -16.74 1.74
C VAL A 96 -1.57 -15.71 1.65
N VAL A 97 -1.80 -15.14 0.47
CA VAL A 97 -2.86 -14.14 0.26
C VAL A 97 -4.23 -14.74 0.50
N GLU A 98 -4.52 -15.93 -0.06
CA GLU A 98 -5.75 -16.67 0.17
C GLU A 98 -6.01 -16.88 1.66
N PHE A 99 -5.02 -17.36 2.41
CA PHE A 99 -5.09 -17.49 3.85
C PHE A 99 -5.40 -16.15 4.55
N LEU A 100 -4.72 -15.07 4.16
CA LEU A 100 -4.93 -13.77 4.81
C LEU A 100 -6.31 -13.19 4.53
N GLU A 101 -6.88 -13.42 3.34
CA GLU A 101 -8.25 -13.04 2.97
C GLU A 101 -9.29 -13.90 3.71
N GLU A 102 -9.13 -15.21 3.73
CA GLU A 102 -10.03 -16.15 4.41
C GLU A 102 -10.20 -15.82 5.90
N TYR A 103 -9.09 -15.48 6.56
CA TYR A 103 -9.10 -15.12 7.99
C TYR A 103 -9.23 -13.62 8.26
N ASN A 104 -9.59 -12.81 7.23
CA ASN A 104 -9.81 -11.37 7.33
C ASN A 104 -8.60 -10.57 7.89
N PHE A 105 -7.38 -11.05 7.72
CA PHE A 105 -6.16 -10.29 8.03
C PHE A 105 -5.88 -9.17 7.04
N ILE A 106 -6.37 -9.32 5.80
CA ILE A 106 -6.38 -8.28 4.77
C ILE A 106 -7.79 -8.18 4.19
N ASP A 107 -8.23 -6.95 3.96
CA ASP A 107 -9.52 -6.63 3.37
C ASP A 107 -9.39 -5.25 2.72
N ASP A 108 -9.39 -5.20 1.40
CA ASP A 108 -9.21 -3.97 0.63
C ASP A 108 -10.39 -3.00 0.79
N ARG A 109 -11.61 -3.49 1.11
CA ARG A 109 -12.77 -2.65 1.41
C ARG A 109 -12.61 -1.94 2.75
N LYS A 110 -12.31 -2.69 3.82
CA LYS A 110 -12.04 -2.11 5.15
C LYS A 110 -10.84 -1.16 5.13
N TYR A 111 -9.81 -1.50 4.33
CA TYR A 111 -8.67 -0.61 4.13
C TYR A 111 -9.10 0.70 3.47
N THR A 112 -9.95 0.63 2.43
CA THR A 112 -10.48 1.79 1.70
C THR A 112 -11.28 2.70 2.62
N GLU A 113 -12.23 2.14 3.38
CA GLU A 113 -13.04 2.88 4.36
C GLU A 113 -12.16 3.63 5.37
N LYS A 114 -11.24 2.92 6.04
CA LYS A 114 -10.30 3.54 6.99
C LYS A 114 -9.45 4.64 6.34
N TYR A 115 -9.03 4.42 5.09
CA TYR A 115 -8.21 5.39 4.36
C TYR A 115 -8.97 6.65 4.01
N ILE A 116 -10.24 6.53 3.59
CA ILE A 116 -11.13 7.66 3.33
C ILE A 116 -11.36 8.43 4.63
N ASN A 117 -11.85 7.79 5.69
CA ASN A 117 -12.16 8.41 6.99
C ASN A 117 -10.95 9.16 7.57
N TYR A 118 -9.73 8.62 7.40
CA TYR A 118 -8.52 9.29 7.87
C TYR A 118 -8.13 10.52 7.04
N ASN A 119 -8.47 10.54 5.74
CA ASN A 119 -8.01 11.56 4.80
C ASN A 119 -9.09 12.55 4.35
N GLU A 120 -10.38 12.28 4.55
CA GLU A 120 -11.50 13.10 4.10
C GLU A 120 -11.38 14.58 4.53
N THR A 121 -10.91 14.85 5.74
CA THR A 121 -10.70 16.21 6.24
C THR A 121 -9.37 16.85 5.78
N LYS A 122 -8.57 16.16 4.97
CA LYS A 122 -7.20 16.59 4.61
C LYS A 122 -6.99 16.79 3.12
N LYS A 123 -7.84 16.18 2.28
CA LYS A 123 -7.68 16.11 0.82
C LYS A 123 -9.04 16.02 0.15
N SER A 124 -9.12 16.35 -1.15
CA SER A 124 -10.33 16.09 -1.94
C SER A 124 -10.54 14.58 -2.13
N LEU A 125 -11.80 14.18 -2.34
CA LEU A 125 -12.16 12.79 -2.66
C LEU A 125 -11.42 12.30 -3.91
N LYS A 126 -11.30 13.14 -4.93
CA LYS A 126 -10.52 12.84 -6.14
C LYS A 126 -9.08 12.45 -5.82
N GLN A 127 -8.40 13.17 -4.93
CA GLN A 127 -7.03 12.86 -4.55
C GLN A 127 -6.95 11.55 -3.75
N ILE A 128 -7.90 11.30 -2.85
CA ILE A 128 -8.01 10.06 -2.08
C ILE A 128 -8.15 8.86 -3.02
N ASN A 129 -9.05 8.96 -4.02
CA ASN A 129 -9.28 7.90 -5.00
C ASN A 129 -8.03 7.59 -5.83
N ILE A 130 -7.31 8.62 -6.30
CA ILE A 130 -6.05 8.43 -7.01
C ILE A 130 -5.01 7.70 -6.14
N GLU A 131 -4.92 8.05 -4.86
CA GLU A 131 -3.99 7.42 -3.93
C GLU A 131 -4.35 5.96 -3.63
N LEU A 132 -5.64 5.63 -3.48
CA LEU A 132 -6.14 4.26 -3.29
C LEU A 132 -5.81 3.38 -4.50
N ILE A 133 -6.06 3.88 -5.72
CA ILE A 133 -5.71 3.17 -6.97
C ILE A 133 -4.19 2.94 -7.04
N ARG A 134 -3.36 3.94 -6.72
CA ARG A 134 -1.90 3.80 -6.67
C ARG A 134 -1.43 2.76 -5.64
N LYS A 135 -2.15 2.62 -4.55
CA LYS A 135 -1.89 1.59 -3.52
C LYS A 135 -2.34 0.19 -3.98
N GLY A 136 -3.09 0.12 -5.06
CA GLY A 136 -3.51 -1.12 -5.71
C GLY A 136 -4.90 -1.61 -5.36
N ILE A 137 -5.71 -0.75 -4.76
CA ILE A 137 -7.15 -1.00 -4.62
C ILE A 137 -7.78 -0.99 -6.01
N SER A 138 -8.72 -1.91 -6.26
CA SER A 138 -9.45 -1.98 -7.52
C SER A 138 -10.32 -0.74 -7.73
N LYS A 139 -10.55 -0.38 -8.99
CA LYS A 139 -11.41 0.76 -9.33
C LYS A 139 -12.82 0.55 -8.81
N ASP A 140 -13.36 -0.66 -8.92
CA ASP A 140 -14.72 -1.00 -8.50
C ASP A 140 -14.93 -0.70 -7.01
N ILE A 141 -13.97 -1.07 -6.16
CA ILE A 141 -14.02 -0.75 -4.72
C ILE A 141 -13.96 0.76 -4.50
N VAL A 142 -13.06 1.47 -5.22
CA VAL A 142 -12.91 2.92 -5.06
C VAL A 142 -14.16 3.66 -5.51
N GLU A 143 -14.77 3.26 -6.63
CA GLU A 143 -16.00 3.86 -7.17
C GLU A 143 -17.19 3.60 -6.24
N GLU A 144 -17.35 2.39 -5.74
CA GLU A 144 -18.39 2.05 -4.76
C GLU A 144 -18.34 2.98 -3.53
N PHE A 145 -17.16 3.18 -2.94
CA PHE A 145 -17.03 4.07 -1.79
C PHE A 145 -17.19 5.56 -2.13
N ALA A 146 -16.86 5.96 -3.37
CA ALA A 146 -17.06 7.34 -3.81
C ALA A 146 -18.54 7.72 -3.88
N ASP A 147 -19.41 6.79 -4.27
CA ASP A 147 -20.84 7.02 -4.39
C ASP A 147 -21.56 7.14 -3.03
N TYR A 148 -21.00 6.52 -1.98
CA TYR A 148 -21.58 6.55 -0.62
C TYR A 148 -21.04 7.67 0.27
N THR A 149 -20.07 8.46 -0.21
CA THR A 149 -19.41 9.46 0.64
C THR A 149 -20.01 10.84 0.43
N GLU A 150 -20.90 11.27 1.32
CA GLU A 150 -21.43 12.65 1.38
C GLU A 150 -20.37 13.60 1.98
N ILE A 151 -19.36 13.92 1.22
CA ILE A 151 -18.32 14.86 1.65
C ILE A 151 -18.62 16.26 1.08
N CYS A 152 -18.88 17.22 1.95
CA CYS A 152 -18.89 18.63 1.54
C CYS A 152 -17.45 19.12 1.28
N GLU A 153 -16.97 18.94 0.06
CA GLU A 153 -15.60 19.34 -0.33
C GLU A 153 -15.33 20.84 -0.10
N GLU A 154 -16.37 21.67 -0.18
CA GLU A 154 -16.28 23.13 0.03
C GLU A 154 -15.89 23.45 1.47
N ASP A 155 -16.59 22.86 2.46
CA ASP A 155 -16.32 23.08 3.88
C ASP A 155 -14.93 22.57 4.27
N ILE A 156 -14.52 21.44 3.73
CA ILE A 156 -13.19 20.91 3.98
C ILE A 156 -12.10 21.81 3.40
N ALA A 157 -12.27 22.25 2.16
CA ALA A 157 -11.32 23.17 1.52
C ALA A 157 -11.24 24.50 2.28
N TYR A 158 -12.39 25.04 2.72
CA TYR A 158 -12.46 26.25 3.54
C TYR A 158 -11.71 26.05 4.86
N ASN A 159 -11.97 24.97 5.59
CA ASN A 159 -11.30 24.66 6.85
C ASN A 159 -9.78 24.49 6.69
N LEU A 160 -9.31 23.94 5.57
CA LEU A 160 -7.88 23.83 5.26
C LEU A 160 -7.24 25.22 5.05
N ILE A 161 -7.92 26.13 4.37
CA ILE A 161 -7.47 27.51 4.19
C ILE A 161 -7.52 28.26 5.53
N TYR A 162 -8.64 28.19 6.23
CA TYR A 162 -8.82 28.85 7.52
C TYR A 162 -7.72 28.46 8.54
N LYS A 163 -7.52 27.16 8.76
CA LYS A 163 -6.47 26.67 9.68
C LYS A 163 -5.07 27.19 9.36
N LYS A 164 -4.78 27.41 8.08
CA LYS A 164 -3.43 27.78 7.64
C LYS A 164 -3.22 29.29 7.53
N TYR A 165 -4.26 30.06 7.24
CA TYR A 165 -4.14 31.45 6.84
C TYR A 165 -4.95 32.43 7.71
N LYS A 166 -5.70 31.98 8.73
CA LYS A 166 -6.54 32.82 9.62
C LYS A 166 -5.79 33.92 10.39
N ASN A 167 -4.47 33.77 10.58
CA ASN A 167 -3.67 34.72 11.37
C ASN A 167 -2.86 35.69 10.48
N LEU A 168 -3.29 35.93 9.24
CA LEU A 168 -2.62 36.90 8.36
C LEU A 168 -3.33 38.25 8.41
N ASP A 169 -2.60 39.32 8.69
CA ASP A 169 -3.13 40.68 8.74
C ASP A 169 -3.61 41.17 7.37
N THR A 170 -3.02 40.70 6.27
CA THR A 170 -3.37 41.12 4.91
C THR A 170 -3.26 39.93 3.93
N ILE A 171 -4.16 39.90 2.95
CA ILE A 171 -4.17 38.88 1.89
C ILE A 171 -3.87 39.56 0.55
N ASP A 172 -2.60 39.57 0.17
CA ASP A 172 -2.12 40.08 -1.12
C ASP A 172 -2.26 39.02 -2.25
N ASN A 173 -1.95 39.43 -3.48
CA ASN A 173 -1.99 38.51 -4.64
C ASN A 173 -0.99 37.38 -4.53
N LYS A 174 0.10 37.49 -3.81
CA LYS A 174 1.11 36.45 -3.60
C LYS A 174 0.55 35.38 -2.65
N ILE A 175 -0.14 35.80 -1.60
CA ILE A 175 -0.83 34.90 -0.66
C ILE A 175 -1.96 34.16 -1.36
N LYS A 176 -2.80 34.84 -2.17
CA LYS A 176 -3.84 34.20 -2.97
C LYS A 176 -3.28 33.09 -3.87
N ARG A 177 -2.18 33.34 -4.59
CA ARG A 177 -1.53 32.32 -5.41
C ARG A 177 -1.03 31.12 -4.60
N ARG A 178 -0.54 31.35 -3.38
CA ARG A 178 -0.13 30.28 -2.45
C ARG A 178 -1.32 29.44 -1.98
N MET A 179 -2.46 30.06 -1.68
CA MET A 179 -3.71 29.37 -1.32
C MET A 179 -4.19 28.50 -2.47
N ILE A 180 -4.24 29.04 -3.70
CA ILE A 180 -4.62 28.31 -4.92
C ILE A 180 -3.72 27.08 -5.07
N SER A 181 -2.39 27.28 -5.08
CA SER A 181 -1.43 26.19 -5.24
C SER A 181 -1.53 25.14 -4.12
N TYR A 182 -1.86 25.56 -2.91
CA TYR A 182 -2.05 24.65 -1.78
C TYR A 182 -3.27 23.73 -1.99
N LEU A 183 -4.44 24.28 -2.34
CA LEU A 183 -5.65 23.49 -2.60
C LEU A 183 -5.52 22.63 -3.88
N MET A 184 -4.84 23.13 -4.93
CA MET A 184 -4.56 22.34 -6.12
C MET A 184 -3.73 21.08 -5.78
N ARG A 185 -2.70 21.18 -4.93
CA ARG A 185 -1.94 20.02 -4.45
C ARG A 185 -2.76 19.05 -3.59
N LYS A 186 -3.86 19.52 -3.00
CA LYS A 186 -4.82 18.71 -2.27
C LYS A 186 -5.87 18.05 -3.17
N GLY A 187 -5.84 18.35 -4.48
CA GLY A 187 -6.67 17.74 -5.50
C GLY A 187 -7.99 18.45 -5.79
N TYR A 188 -8.24 19.63 -5.22
CA TYR A 188 -9.45 20.40 -5.51
C TYR A 188 -9.43 21.01 -6.91
N ASN A 189 -10.59 21.12 -7.55
CA ASN A 189 -10.70 21.79 -8.84
C ASN A 189 -10.67 23.32 -8.70
N TYR A 190 -10.31 24.02 -9.78
CA TYR A 190 -10.13 25.47 -9.76
C TYR A 190 -11.41 26.24 -9.43
N GLY A 191 -12.58 25.79 -9.89
CA GLY A 191 -13.86 26.44 -9.61
C GLY A 191 -14.17 26.48 -8.12
N LEU A 192 -14.04 25.32 -7.44
CA LEU A 192 -14.21 25.21 -5.98
C LEU A 192 -13.14 26.03 -5.24
N ILE A 193 -11.89 25.99 -5.68
CA ILE A 193 -10.78 26.76 -5.09
C ILE A 193 -11.12 28.26 -5.12
N SER A 194 -11.55 28.78 -6.28
CA SER A 194 -11.89 30.19 -6.45
C SER A 194 -13.04 30.61 -5.52
N LYS A 195 -14.09 29.78 -5.43
CA LYS A 195 -15.25 30.01 -4.54
C LYS A 195 -14.79 30.09 -3.08
N VAL A 196 -14.05 29.09 -2.60
CA VAL A 196 -13.57 29.01 -1.23
C VAL A 196 -12.66 30.16 -0.84
N ILE A 197 -11.71 30.52 -1.71
CA ILE A 197 -10.78 31.65 -1.43
C ILE A 197 -11.52 32.98 -1.37
N ASN A 198 -12.50 33.20 -2.27
CA ASN A 198 -13.30 34.43 -2.23
C ASN A 198 -14.13 34.52 -0.95
N GLN A 199 -14.75 33.41 -0.54
CA GLN A 199 -15.51 33.34 0.72
C GLN A 199 -14.59 33.61 1.94
N PHE A 200 -13.41 33.01 1.98
CA PHE A 200 -12.44 33.24 3.05
C PHE A 200 -12.05 34.71 3.13
N ILE A 201 -11.71 35.35 2.01
CA ILE A 201 -11.32 36.78 1.98
C ILE A 201 -12.48 37.71 2.40
N GLN A 202 -13.72 37.38 2.04
CA GLN A 202 -14.90 38.16 2.48
C GLN A 202 -15.09 38.06 3.99
N ASN A 203 -15.00 36.87 4.56
CA ASN A 203 -15.15 36.65 6.00
C ASN A 203 -14.05 37.35 6.82
N GLU A 204 -12.77 37.31 6.37
CA GLU A 204 -11.67 38.00 7.04
C GLU A 204 -11.82 39.54 7.02
N LYS A 205 -12.44 40.11 5.97
CA LYS A 205 -12.74 41.55 5.90
C LYS A 205 -13.82 41.96 6.89
N LEU A 206 -14.80 41.09 7.14
CA LEU A 206 -15.91 41.35 8.07
C LEU A 206 -15.50 41.24 9.53
N THR A 207 -14.46 40.44 9.83
CA THR A 207 -13.93 40.26 11.20
C THR A 207 -12.94 41.32 11.63
N ASN A 208 -12.38 42.10 10.68
CA ASN A 208 -11.39 43.18 10.92
C ASN A 208 -12.00 44.59 10.83
N THR A 209 -13.33 44.69 10.73
CA THR A 209 -14.13 45.91 10.83
C THR A 209 -14.89 45.94 12.10
#